data_cb233ee8d9308fd55beb450cbd00d6d6
#
_entry.id   cb233ee8d9308fd55beb450cbd00d6d6
#
_cell.length_a   1.000
_cell.length_b   1.000
_cell.length_c   1.000
_cell.angle_alpha   90.00
_cell.angle_beta   90.00
_cell.angle_gamma   90.00
#
_symmetry.space_group_name_H-M   'P 1'
#
loop_
_entity.id
_entity.type
_entity.pdbx_description
1 polymer ?
#
loop_
_entity_poly.entity_id
_entity_poly.type
_entity_poly.pdbx_seq_one_letter_code
_entity_poly.pdbx_strand_id
1 'polypeptide(L)'
;MVSPVGPAVELARRLRELRKSHWPGAHITQLQLAKALDGSGPLISSWERTSQPETPPETRLEAYARFFATRRSVERPPYRLLGLDELTDDERAERDRLLDELKELRDAARGTARGNADEETGGLLRFPPREDIAIVCAPLPPEMRAKNPYSDPDSPDYDELYSYTDLGALVELYGQIRALNPGNAVKLRLSNELTLADYTSHLVLLGGVDWNEATRDLFLQRRLELPVRQVARDDSDDVGWFEADTEDGVVRFEPQLRDNAGRREVIEDVAHVYRGPSPYNMERTVLSFNGMYASGTLGAVCALTDVRFRERNENYVRERLPGYAQWSLLMRVKIVNRQVVPPDWTDRATRLHEWSAAVGIVRGQGRDA
;
A
#
# COMPACT_ATOMS: atom_id res chain seq x y z
N MET A 1 0.82 -22.76 -25.01
CA MET A 1 0.04 -21.74 -24.28
C MET A 1 0.87 -20.47 -24.30
N VAL A 2 0.36 -19.39 -24.91
CA VAL A 2 1.06 -18.08 -24.93
C VAL A 2 0.88 -17.49 -23.54
N SER A 3 1.99 -17.21 -22.85
CA SER A 3 1.96 -16.49 -21.56
C SER A 3 1.20 -15.17 -21.73
N PRO A 4 0.32 -14.76 -20.78
CA PRO A 4 -0.38 -13.50 -20.87
C PRO A 4 0.64 -12.36 -20.97
N VAL A 5 0.42 -11.47 -21.92
CA VAL A 5 1.28 -10.29 -22.15
C VAL A 5 1.06 -9.36 -20.97
N GLY A 6 2.14 -9.01 -20.26
CA GLY A 6 2.04 -8.11 -19.09
C GLY A 6 1.54 -6.70 -19.47
N PRO A 7 0.76 -6.02 -18.62
CA PRO A 7 0.13 -4.72 -18.90
C PRO A 7 1.10 -3.62 -19.35
N ALA A 8 2.34 -3.60 -18.85
CA ALA A 8 3.35 -2.63 -19.30
C ALA A 8 3.75 -2.87 -20.78
N VAL A 9 3.80 -4.13 -21.19
CA VAL A 9 4.04 -4.51 -22.61
C VAL A 9 2.83 -4.14 -23.47
N GLU A 10 1.64 -4.23 -22.91
CA GLU A 10 0.40 -3.85 -23.58
C GLU A 10 0.33 -2.34 -23.83
N LEU A 11 0.64 -1.53 -22.82
CA LEU A 11 0.80 -0.08 -22.99
C LEU A 11 1.85 0.26 -24.06
N ALA A 12 3.05 -0.33 -23.97
CA ALA A 12 4.11 -0.10 -24.95
C ALA A 12 3.69 -0.48 -26.37
N ARG A 13 2.97 -1.59 -26.53
CA ARG A 13 2.40 -2.01 -27.79
C ARG A 13 1.38 -1.00 -28.31
N ARG A 14 0.49 -0.54 -27.45
CA ARG A 14 -0.55 0.44 -27.81
C ARG A 14 0.03 1.78 -28.28
N LEU A 15 1.03 2.31 -27.57
CA LEU A 15 1.75 3.52 -27.98
C LEU A 15 2.40 3.36 -29.35
N ARG A 16 3.02 2.20 -29.58
CA ARG A 16 3.62 1.85 -30.89
C ARG A 16 2.60 1.71 -31.99
N GLU A 17 1.44 1.14 -31.73
CA GLU A 17 0.31 1.00 -32.68
C GLU A 17 -0.25 2.37 -33.06
N LEU A 18 -0.48 3.27 -32.11
CA LEU A 18 -0.89 4.65 -32.37
C LEU A 18 0.07 5.31 -33.36
N ARG A 19 1.39 5.19 -33.15
CA ARG A 19 2.37 5.78 -34.03
C ARG A 19 2.42 5.11 -35.43
N LYS A 20 2.31 3.79 -35.50
CA LYS A 20 2.54 3.04 -36.76
C LYS A 20 1.32 2.89 -37.64
N SER A 21 0.14 2.75 -37.04
CA SER A 21 -1.05 2.29 -37.74
C SER A 21 -2.32 3.07 -37.50
N HIS A 22 -2.31 4.04 -36.58
CA HIS A 22 -3.50 4.84 -36.29
C HIS A 22 -4.01 5.63 -37.51
N TRP A 23 -3.12 6.21 -38.28
CA TRP A 23 -3.46 6.89 -39.52
C TRP A 23 -3.00 6.10 -40.74
N PRO A 24 -3.93 5.47 -41.50
CA PRO A 24 -3.56 4.78 -42.74
C PRO A 24 -2.82 5.71 -43.71
N GLY A 25 -1.64 5.25 -44.16
CA GLY A 25 -0.79 6.01 -45.09
C GLY A 25 0.14 7.05 -44.46
N ALA A 26 0.06 7.28 -43.16
CA ALA A 26 1.00 8.13 -42.44
C ALA A 26 2.08 7.27 -41.73
N HIS A 27 3.33 7.36 -42.19
CA HIS A 27 4.44 6.68 -41.55
C HIS A 27 5.17 7.65 -40.59
N ILE A 28 4.79 7.63 -39.32
CA ILE A 28 5.37 8.52 -38.29
C ILE A 28 6.59 7.81 -37.66
N THR A 29 7.77 8.42 -37.80
CA THR A 29 8.98 7.94 -37.09
C THR A 29 8.97 8.37 -35.63
N GLN A 30 9.71 7.65 -34.77
CA GLN A 30 9.88 8.04 -33.37
C GLN A 30 10.47 9.44 -33.21
N LEU A 31 11.38 9.84 -34.11
CA LEU A 31 11.98 11.17 -34.11
C LEU A 31 10.98 12.28 -34.49
N GLN A 32 10.09 12.01 -35.45
CA GLN A 32 9.05 12.96 -35.84
C GLN A 32 8.02 13.14 -34.71
N LEU A 33 7.59 12.04 -34.08
CA LEU A 33 6.69 12.09 -32.94
C LEU A 33 7.34 12.81 -31.76
N ALA A 34 8.62 12.48 -31.45
CA ALA A 34 9.37 13.14 -30.40
C ALA A 34 9.44 14.65 -30.59
N LYS A 35 9.74 15.13 -31.82
CA LYS A 35 9.76 16.56 -32.14
C LYS A 35 8.39 17.23 -31.97
N ALA A 36 7.31 16.54 -32.37
CA ALA A 36 5.95 17.07 -32.23
C ALA A 36 5.49 17.16 -30.77
N LEU A 37 6.01 16.26 -29.89
CA LEU A 37 5.69 16.22 -28.46
C LEU A 37 6.73 16.92 -27.57
N ASP A 38 7.63 17.69 -28.15
CA ASP A 38 8.73 18.36 -27.46
C ASP A 38 9.56 17.40 -26.58
N GLY A 39 10.01 16.32 -27.19
CA GLY A 39 10.76 15.24 -26.55
C GLY A 39 11.95 14.75 -27.37
N SER A 40 12.54 13.64 -26.97
CA SER A 40 13.66 13.00 -27.68
C SER A 40 13.28 11.63 -28.25
N GLY A 41 13.92 11.24 -29.37
CA GLY A 41 13.71 9.94 -29.99
C GLY A 41 13.96 8.75 -29.05
N PRO A 42 15.06 8.73 -28.26
CA PRO A 42 15.28 7.71 -27.23
C PRO A 42 14.17 7.60 -26.21
N LEU A 43 13.54 8.71 -25.81
CA LEU A 43 12.42 8.73 -24.86
C LEU A 43 11.18 8.01 -25.44
N ILE A 44 10.80 8.32 -26.69
CA ILE A 44 9.71 7.61 -27.39
C ILE A 44 10.06 6.13 -27.54
N SER A 45 11.32 5.83 -27.84
CA SER A 45 11.81 4.45 -27.99
C SER A 45 11.69 3.64 -26.70
N SER A 46 11.98 4.25 -25.54
CA SER A 46 11.87 3.57 -24.24
C SER A 46 10.42 3.22 -23.90
N TRP A 47 9.47 4.10 -24.22
CA TRP A 47 8.04 3.86 -23.99
C TRP A 47 7.42 2.83 -24.93
N GLU A 48 7.93 2.67 -26.15
CA GLU A 48 7.43 1.71 -27.16
C GLU A 48 8.16 0.36 -27.12
N ARG A 49 9.19 0.22 -26.30
CA ARG A 49 9.97 -1.02 -26.18
C ARG A 49 9.20 -2.07 -25.38
N THR A 50 9.06 -3.28 -25.95
CA THR A 50 8.37 -4.40 -25.32
C THR A 50 9.26 -5.25 -24.39
N SER A 51 10.59 -5.08 -24.47
CA SER A 51 11.54 -5.63 -23.52
C SER A 51 11.91 -4.56 -22.51
N GLN A 52 11.56 -4.72 -21.24
CA GLN A 52 11.70 -3.72 -20.18
C GLN A 52 11.07 -2.36 -20.57
N PRO A 53 9.73 -2.31 -20.72
CA PRO A 53 9.03 -1.08 -21.09
C PRO A 53 9.08 -0.06 -19.97
N GLU A 54 9.32 1.20 -20.31
CA GLU A 54 9.16 2.32 -19.38
C GLU A 54 7.76 2.91 -19.47
N THR A 55 7.19 3.26 -18.31
CA THR A 55 5.84 3.83 -18.25
C THR A 55 5.91 5.36 -18.38
N PRO A 56 5.26 5.97 -19.39
CA PRO A 56 5.26 7.43 -19.56
C PRO A 56 4.56 8.14 -18.40
N PRO A 57 4.97 9.36 -18.01
CA PRO A 57 4.20 10.20 -17.11
C PRO A 57 2.88 10.64 -17.77
N GLU A 58 1.88 10.95 -16.94
CA GLU A 58 0.52 11.29 -17.40
C GLU A 58 0.49 12.44 -18.41
N THR A 59 1.26 13.48 -18.15
CA THR A 59 1.40 14.63 -19.06
C THR A 59 1.86 14.24 -20.47
N ARG A 60 2.63 13.17 -20.60
CA ARG A 60 3.05 12.65 -21.89
C ARG A 60 1.99 11.80 -22.57
N LEU A 61 1.16 11.08 -21.80
CA LEU A 61 -0.02 10.39 -22.34
C LEU A 61 -1.08 11.39 -22.83
N GLU A 62 -1.26 12.50 -22.14
CA GLU A 62 -2.11 13.61 -22.61
C GLU A 62 -1.63 14.17 -23.95
N ALA A 63 -0.31 14.36 -24.11
CA ALA A 63 0.26 14.81 -25.35
C ALA A 63 0.08 13.78 -26.48
N TYR A 64 0.23 12.47 -26.18
CA TYR A 64 -0.08 11.38 -27.14
C TYR A 64 -1.56 11.41 -27.54
N ALA A 65 -2.48 11.40 -26.59
CA ALA A 65 -3.91 11.42 -26.85
C ALA A 65 -4.30 12.62 -27.72
N ARG A 66 -3.80 13.80 -27.40
CA ARG A 66 -4.05 15.03 -28.16
C ARG A 66 -3.46 15.00 -29.58
N PHE A 67 -2.26 14.44 -29.75
CA PHE A 67 -1.62 14.30 -31.05
C PHE A 67 -2.38 13.35 -31.97
N PHE A 68 -2.85 12.20 -31.42
CA PHE A 68 -3.55 11.18 -32.19
C PHE A 68 -5.07 11.40 -32.28
N ALA A 69 -5.64 12.40 -31.59
CA ALA A 69 -7.05 12.77 -31.72
C ALA A 69 -7.41 13.40 -33.05
N THR A 70 -6.44 13.95 -33.77
CA THR A 70 -6.68 14.66 -35.02
C THR A 70 -5.64 14.37 -36.10
N ARG A 71 -6.12 14.10 -37.32
CA ARG A 71 -5.23 13.91 -38.48
C ARG A 71 -4.48 15.18 -38.87
N ARG A 72 -4.98 16.36 -38.48
CA ARG A 72 -4.32 17.65 -38.71
C ARG A 72 -2.93 17.74 -38.09
N SER A 73 -2.65 16.96 -37.05
CA SER A 73 -1.33 16.86 -36.45
C SER A 73 -0.26 16.32 -37.39
N VAL A 74 -0.65 15.53 -38.42
CA VAL A 74 0.24 14.85 -39.37
C VAL A 74 0.04 15.24 -40.83
N GLU A 75 -0.77 16.26 -41.13
CA GLU A 75 -1.06 16.68 -42.52
C GLU A 75 0.18 17.16 -43.27
N ARG A 76 1.06 17.89 -42.61
CA ARG A 76 2.26 18.47 -43.20
C ARG A 76 3.44 18.42 -42.27
N PRO A 77 4.62 17.95 -42.70
CA PRO A 77 5.84 18.11 -41.91
C PRO A 77 6.26 19.59 -41.80
N PRO A 78 6.83 20.03 -40.65
CA PRO A 78 7.00 19.25 -39.43
C PRO A 78 5.68 18.98 -38.73
N TYR A 79 5.48 17.73 -38.25
CA TYR A 79 4.29 17.38 -37.47
C TYR A 79 4.22 18.20 -36.19
N ARG A 80 3.02 18.55 -35.75
CA ARG A 80 2.82 19.44 -34.60
C ARG A 80 1.73 18.94 -33.66
N LEU A 81 1.89 19.22 -32.41
CA LEU A 81 0.84 19.05 -31.39
C LEU A 81 -0.06 20.30 -31.43
N LEU A 82 -1.36 20.11 -31.76
CA LEU A 82 -2.33 21.21 -31.73
C LEU A 82 -2.64 21.64 -30.30
N GLY A 83 -2.97 22.94 -30.11
CA GLY A 83 -3.52 23.43 -28.84
C GLY A 83 -4.91 22.84 -28.55
N LEU A 84 -5.33 22.84 -27.27
CA LEU A 84 -6.66 22.37 -26.89
C LEU A 84 -7.80 23.24 -27.50
N ASP A 85 -7.52 24.50 -27.68
CA ASP A 85 -8.38 25.51 -28.34
C ASP A 85 -8.50 25.32 -29.85
N GLU A 86 -7.52 24.69 -30.47
CA GLU A 86 -7.54 24.40 -31.90
C GLU A 86 -8.35 23.12 -32.25
N LEU A 87 -8.68 22.26 -31.25
CA LEU A 87 -9.44 21.04 -31.46
C LEU A 87 -10.95 21.32 -31.62
N THR A 88 -11.59 20.66 -32.59
CA THR A 88 -13.03 20.59 -32.68
C THR A 88 -13.63 19.75 -31.53
N ASP A 89 -14.94 19.81 -31.34
CA ASP A 89 -15.62 19.05 -30.28
C ASP A 89 -15.48 17.54 -30.48
N ASP A 90 -15.55 17.06 -31.72
CA ASP A 90 -15.32 15.63 -32.05
C ASP A 90 -13.87 15.21 -31.76
N GLU A 91 -12.88 16.07 -32.07
CA GLU A 91 -11.47 15.84 -31.79
C GLU A 91 -11.18 15.88 -30.29
N ARG A 92 -11.90 16.71 -29.52
CA ARG A 92 -11.83 16.69 -28.05
C ARG A 92 -12.37 15.40 -27.46
N ALA A 93 -13.54 14.95 -27.97
CA ALA A 93 -14.12 13.68 -27.53
C ALA A 93 -13.20 12.48 -27.84
N GLU A 94 -12.56 12.46 -29.02
CA GLU A 94 -11.58 11.42 -29.36
C GLU A 94 -10.32 11.52 -28.49
N ARG A 95 -9.84 12.73 -28.19
CA ARG A 95 -8.73 12.94 -27.27
C ARG A 95 -9.06 12.41 -25.88
N ASP A 96 -10.26 12.67 -25.34
CA ASP A 96 -10.67 12.20 -24.03
C ASP A 96 -10.75 10.67 -24.02
N ARG A 97 -11.36 10.06 -25.05
CA ARG A 97 -11.42 8.60 -25.17
C ARG A 97 -10.02 7.93 -25.21
N LEU A 98 -9.10 8.47 -26.00
CA LEU A 98 -7.73 7.98 -26.09
C LEU A 98 -6.98 8.17 -24.77
N LEU A 99 -7.20 9.28 -24.09
CA LEU A 99 -6.56 9.59 -22.82
C LEU A 99 -7.02 8.62 -21.72
N ASP A 100 -8.32 8.35 -21.63
CA ASP A 100 -8.88 7.40 -20.67
C ASP A 100 -8.34 5.98 -20.93
N GLU A 101 -8.33 5.53 -22.19
CA GLU A 101 -7.73 4.24 -22.58
C GLU A 101 -6.25 4.14 -22.16
N LEU A 102 -5.45 5.17 -22.44
CA LEU A 102 -4.02 5.17 -22.12
C LEU A 102 -3.77 5.27 -20.61
N LYS A 103 -4.64 5.97 -19.86
CA LYS A 103 -4.59 6.00 -18.40
C LYS A 103 -4.90 4.65 -17.78
N GLU A 104 -5.95 3.96 -18.25
CA GLU A 104 -6.28 2.61 -17.78
C GLU A 104 -5.11 1.64 -18.02
N LEU A 105 -4.51 1.63 -19.22
CA LEU A 105 -3.33 0.81 -19.51
C LEU A 105 -2.12 1.18 -18.66
N ARG A 106 -1.90 2.47 -18.41
CA ARG A 106 -0.82 2.96 -17.54
C ARG A 106 -1.02 2.53 -16.09
N ASP A 107 -2.23 2.63 -15.58
CA ASP A 107 -2.53 2.28 -14.20
C ASP A 107 -2.45 0.75 -14.00
N ALA A 108 -2.89 -0.03 -14.98
CA ALA A 108 -2.65 -1.46 -15.03
C ALA A 108 -1.14 -1.79 -15.10
N ALA A 109 -0.37 -1.08 -15.93
CA ALA A 109 1.08 -1.25 -16.04
C ALA A 109 1.81 -0.87 -14.74
N ARG A 110 1.36 0.18 -14.05
CA ARG A 110 1.89 0.58 -12.73
C ARG A 110 1.49 -0.38 -11.63
N GLY A 111 0.28 -0.92 -11.67
CA GLY A 111 -0.18 -1.98 -10.76
C GLY A 111 0.69 -3.24 -10.87
N THR A 112 1.00 -3.69 -12.10
CA THR A 112 1.90 -4.82 -12.35
C THR A 112 3.38 -4.51 -12.13
N ALA A 113 3.84 -3.28 -12.43
CA ALA A 113 5.22 -2.88 -12.13
C ALA A 113 5.46 -2.84 -10.61
N ARG A 114 4.43 -2.47 -9.83
CA ARG A 114 4.47 -2.58 -8.35
C ARG A 114 4.47 -4.04 -7.90
N GLY A 115 3.62 -4.90 -8.49
CA GLY A 115 3.63 -6.34 -8.24
C GLY A 115 5.00 -6.97 -8.58
N ASN A 116 5.58 -6.62 -9.72
CA ASN A 116 6.89 -7.13 -10.16
C ASN A 116 8.05 -6.52 -9.36
N ALA A 117 7.97 -5.24 -8.93
CA ALA A 117 8.97 -4.64 -8.05
C ALA A 117 8.96 -5.29 -6.66
N ASP A 118 7.78 -5.70 -6.17
CA ASP A 118 7.64 -6.47 -4.94
C ASP A 118 8.13 -7.92 -5.11
N GLU A 119 8.01 -8.52 -6.31
CA GLU A 119 8.62 -9.81 -6.64
C GLU A 119 10.15 -9.72 -6.80
N GLU A 120 10.66 -8.70 -7.48
CA GLU A 120 12.10 -8.44 -7.61
C GLU A 120 12.74 -7.97 -6.30
N THR A 121 11.98 -7.27 -5.42
CA THR A 121 12.48 -6.83 -4.11
C THR A 121 12.40 -7.91 -3.03
N GLY A 122 11.68 -9.01 -3.26
CA GLY A 122 11.79 -10.20 -2.43
C GLY A 122 11.17 -10.12 -1.03
N GLY A 123 10.05 -9.40 -0.82
CA GLY A 123 9.31 -9.49 0.44
C GLY A 123 8.40 -8.30 0.75
N LEU A 124 7.38 -8.52 1.62
CA LEU A 124 6.37 -7.52 1.99
C LEU A 124 6.93 -6.33 2.80
N LEU A 125 8.09 -6.50 3.42
CA LEU A 125 8.81 -5.47 4.20
C LEU A 125 9.95 -4.82 3.41
N ARG A 126 10.05 -5.07 2.09
CA ARG A 126 10.99 -4.39 1.22
C ARG A 126 10.32 -3.21 0.52
N PHE A 127 11.09 -2.15 0.36
CA PHE A 127 10.68 -0.90 -0.29
C PHE A 127 11.67 -0.53 -1.39
N PRO A 128 11.26 0.23 -2.40
CA PRO A 128 12.17 0.67 -3.45
C PRO A 128 13.39 1.41 -2.86
N PRO A 129 14.59 1.19 -3.41
CA PRO A 129 15.81 1.76 -2.86
C PRO A 129 15.81 3.30 -2.95
N ARG A 130 16.44 3.94 -1.97
CA ARG A 130 16.58 5.41 -1.85
C ARG A 130 15.27 6.16 -1.61
N GLU A 131 14.24 5.48 -1.14
CA GLU A 131 12.99 6.09 -0.73
C GLU A 131 12.89 6.10 0.80
N ASP A 132 12.34 7.18 1.37
CA ASP A 132 12.19 7.31 2.82
C ASP A 132 11.08 6.42 3.36
N ILE A 133 11.31 5.83 4.53
CA ILE A 133 10.35 5.00 5.26
C ILE A 133 10.13 5.63 6.63
N ALA A 134 8.89 5.96 6.97
CA ALA A 134 8.50 6.43 8.30
C ALA A 134 7.75 5.32 9.04
N ILE A 135 8.31 4.85 10.16
CA ILE A 135 7.62 3.96 11.10
C ILE A 135 6.94 4.84 12.15
N VAL A 136 5.63 4.76 12.20
CA VAL A 136 4.78 5.68 12.96
C VAL A 136 4.10 4.94 14.10
N CYS A 137 4.39 5.35 15.33
CA CYS A 137 3.77 4.81 16.54
C CYS A 137 2.90 5.88 17.22
N ALA A 138 1.98 5.44 18.07
CA ALA A 138 1.27 6.35 18.96
C ALA A 138 2.22 6.88 20.05
N PRO A 139 2.03 8.11 20.52
CA PRO A 139 2.68 8.59 21.73
C PRO A 139 2.11 7.85 22.96
N LEU A 140 2.97 7.58 23.93
CA LEU A 140 2.53 7.07 25.22
C LEU A 140 1.66 8.16 25.89
N PRO A 141 0.47 7.84 26.43
CA PRO A 141 -0.39 8.80 27.09
C PRO A 141 0.32 9.58 28.20
N PRO A 142 0.01 10.88 28.39
CA PRO A 142 0.69 11.74 29.38
C PRO A 142 0.72 11.18 30.80
N GLU A 143 -0.36 10.49 31.23
CA GLU A 143 -0.48 9.89 32.55
C GLU A 143 0.50 8.71 32.74
N MET A 144 0.83 8.03 31.66
CA MET A 144 1.82 6.95 31.65
C MET A 144 3.24 7.50 31.56
N ARG A 145 3.45 8.55 30.76
CA ARG A 145 4.75 9.24 30.66
C ARG A 145 5.15 9.86 31.99
N ALA A 146 4.24 10.52 32.68
CA ALA A 146 4.51 11.14 33.98
C ALA A 146 5.04 10.18 35.07
N LYS A 147 4.88 8.85 34.86
CA LYS A 147 5.40 7.81 35.77
C LYS A 147 6.77 7.31 35.40
N ASN A 148 7.33 7.76 34.27
CA ASN A 148 8.62 7.31 33.76
C ASN A 148 9.57 8.53 33.60
N PRO A 149 10.60 8.68 34.42
CA PRO A 149 11.51 9.82 34.33
C PRO A 149 12.31 9.89 33.03
N TYR A 150 12.50 8.75 32.35
CA TYR A 150 13.18 8.71 31.04
C TYR A 150 12.33 9.27 29.89
N SER A 151 11.03 9.45 30.08
CA SER A 151 10.14 10.07 29.09
C SER A 151 9.85 11.54 29.36
N ASP A 152 10.49 12.16 30.35
CA ASP A 152 10.41 13.57 30.68
C ASP A 152 11.43 14.35 29.84
N PRO A 153 11.01 15.24 28.91
CA PRO A 153 11.96 16.03 28.10
C PRO A 153 12.87 16.96 28.88
N ASP A 154 12.49 17.33 30.13
CA ASP A 154 13.27 18.16 30.97
C ASP A 154 14.31 17.36 31.81
N SER A 155 14.26 16.02 31.73
CA SER A 155 15.23 15.17 32.42
C SER A 155 16.53 15.05 31.64
N PRO A 156 17.71 15.11 32.30
CA PRO A 156 18.98 14.79 31.65
C PRO A 156 19.07 13.35 31.08
N ASP A 157 18.28 12.46 31.64
CA ASP A 157 18.20 11.02 31.19
C ASP A 157 17.08 10.78 30.19
N TYR A 158 16.53 11.86 29.57
CA TYR A 158 15.48 11.72 28.57
C TYR A 158 15.91 10.85 27.39
N ASP A 159 15.08 9.89 27.05
CA ASP A 159 15.20 9.07 25.85
C ASP A 159 13.84 9.02 25.13
N GLU A 160 13.81 9.57 23.93
CA GLU A 160 12.61 9.70 23.09
C GLU A 160 11.87 8.37 22.91
N LEU A 161 12.58 7.23 22.88
CA LEU A 161 11.97 5.91 22.72
C LEU A 161 10.97 5.56 23.82
N TYR A 162 11.13 6.09 25.04
CA TYR A 162 10.16 5.89 26.11
C TYR A 162 8.84 6.66 25.91
N SER A 163 8.78 7.50 24.89
CA SER A 163 7.54 8.19 24.49
C SER A 163 6.69 7.39 23.51
N TYR A 164 7.19 6.26 22.99
CA TYR A 164 6.49 5.43 22.03
C TYR A 164 5.70 4.31 22.69
N THR A 165 4.54 3.96 22.09
CA THR A 165 3.80 2.71 22.41
C THR A 165 4.35 1.53 21.64
N ASP A 166 3.88 0.33 21.95
CA ASP A 166 4.17 -0.90 21.20
C ASP A 166 5.67 -1.18 20.98
N LEU A 167 6.52 -0.82 21.95
CA LEU A 167 7.98 -0.89 21.84
C LEU A 167 8.49 -2.26 21.38
N GLY A 168 7.90 -3.36 21.83
CA GLY A 168 8.28 -4.71 21.40
C GLY A 168 8.07 -4.90 19.89
N ALA A 169 6.94 -4.46 19.37
CA ALA A 169 6.63 -4.50 17.94
C ALA A 169 7.53 -3.53 17.15
N LEU A 170 7.77 -2.33 17.69
CA LEU A 170 8.61 -1.32 17.07
C LEU A 170 10.05 -1.81 16.87
N VAL A 171 10.68 -2.34 17.91
CA VAL A 171 12.07 -2.81 17.85
C VAL A 171 12.22 -3.95 16.86
N GLU A 172 11.29 -4.93 16.90
CA GLU A 172 11.27 -6.06 15.99
C GLU A 172 11.14 -5.62 14.53
N LEU A 173 10.15 -4.76 14.25
CA LEU A 173 9.87 -4.26 12.91
C LEU A 173 10.97 -3.35 12.38
N TYR A 174 11.48 -2.44 13.22
CA TYR A 174 12.58 -1.53 12.86
C TYR A 174 13.83 -2.31 12.47
N GLY A 175 14.22 -3.31 13.28
CA GLY A 175 15.35 -4.16 13.00
C GLY A 175 15.21 -4.87 11.65
N GLN A 176 14.05 -5.47 11.39
CA GLN A 176 13.78 -6.18 10.15
C GLN A 176 13.75 -5.24 8.93
N ILE A 177 13.06 -4.10 9.02
CA ILE A 177 13.02 -3.12 7.93
C ILE A 177 14.41 -2.59 7.62
N ARG A 178 15.22 -2.25 8.63
CA ARG A 178 16.60 -1.79 8.43
C ARG A 178 17.47 -2.84 7.76
N ALA A 179 17.35 -4.10 8.16
CA ALA A 179 18.12 -5.20 7.58
C ALA A 179 17.76 -5.46 6.10
N LEU A 180 16.47 -5.35 5.78
CA LEU A 180 15.98 -5.60 4.41
C LEU A 180 16.15 -4.41 3.46
N ASN A 181 16.30 -3.18 3.98
CA ASN A 181 16.33 -1.94 3.21
C ASN A 181 17.56 -1.08 3.55
N PRO A 182 18.79 -1.60 3.36
CA PRO A 182 20.00 -0.90 3.81
C PRO A 182 20.27 0.42 3.07
N GLY A 183 19.68 0.62 1.92
CA GLY A 183 19.80 1.85 1.10
C GLY A 183 18.74 2.90 1.36
N ASN A 184 17.78 2.65 2.29
CA ASN A 184 16.68 3.55 2.60
C ASN A 184 16.90 4.27 3.93
N ALA A 185 16.47 5.52 4.02
CA ALA A 185 16.38 6.21 5.31
C ALA A 185 15.13 5.72 6.05
N VAL A 186 15.33 5.13 7.23
CA VAL A 186 14.22 4.67 8.10
C VAL A 186 14.13 5.58 9.31
N LYS A 187 13.01 6.27 9.45
CA LYS A 187 12.73 7.27 10.50
C LYS A 187 11.67 6.74 11.46
N LEU A 188 11.87 6.90 12.74
CA LEU A 188 10.84 6.70 13.76
C LEU A 188 10.07 8.01 13.95
N ARG A 189 8.75 7.92 14.09
CA ARG A 189 7.88 9.08 14.25
C ARG A 189 6.76 8.80 15.25
N LEU A 190 6.43 9.80 16.05
CA LEU A 190 5.18 9.83 16.79
C LEU A 190 4.04 10.29 15.88
N SER A 191 2.87 9.71 16.03
CA SER A 191 1.73 9.98 15.15
C SER A 191 1.21 11.41 15.20
N ASN A 192 1.44 12.11 16.30
CA ASN A 192 1.08 13.52 16.53
C ASN A 192 2.18 14.51 16.05
N GLU A 193 3.31 14.04 15.53
CA GLU A 193 4.45 14.86 15.11
C GLU A 193 4.81 14.69 13.63
N LEU A 194 3.90 14.08 12.84
CA LEU A 194 4.12 13.85 11.42
C LEU A 194 4.17 15.15 10.63
N THR A 195 5.19 15.26 9.79
CA THR A 195 5.36 16.35 8.83
C THR A 195 4.78 15.96 7.47
N LEU A 196 4.58 16.94 6.58
CA LEU A 196 4.17 16.68 5.19
C LEU A 196 5.13 15.74 4.47
N ALA A 197 6.43 15.82 4.75
CA ALA A 197 7.44 14.94 4.18
C ALA A 197 7.26 13.48 4.65
N ASP A 198 6.87 13.26 5.90
CA ASP A 198 6.58 11.93 6.43
C ASP A 198 5.34 11.34 5.74
N TYR A 199 4.25 12.11 5.56
CA TYR A 199 3.04 11.66 4.85
C TYR A 199 3.30 11.30 3.38
N THR A 200 4.30 11.90 2.75
CA THR A 200 4.67 11.60 1.34
C THR A 200 5.73 10.52 1.19
N SER A 201 6.20 9.91 2.30
CA SER A 201 7.10 8.76 2.33
C SER A 201 6.32 7.42 2.38
N HIS A 202 7.02 6.28 2.43
CA HIS A 202 6.39 5.02 2.81
C HIS A 202 6.01 5.07 4.29
N LEU A 203 4.75 4.79 4.60
CA LEU A 203 4.24 4.81 5.96
C LEU A 203 4.09 3.38 6.49
N VAL A 204 4.70 3.10 7.63
CA VAL A 204 4.54 1.85 8.36
C VAL A 204 3.92 2.18 9.71
N LEU A 205 2.63 1.88 9.88
CA LEU A 205 1.84 2.29 11.04
C LEU A 205 1.80 1.16 12.08
N LEU A 206 2.13 1.47 13.32
CA LEU A 206 2.01 0.57 14.46
C LEU A 206 0.94 1.07 15.43
N GLY A 207 0.03 0.16 15.79
CA GLY A 207 -1.06 0.43 16.73
C GLY A 207 -2.36 0.88 16.10
N GLY A 208 -3.41 0.86 16.92
CA GLY A 208 -4.81 1.05 16.54
C GLY A 208 -5.29 2.49 16.44
N VAL A 209 -6.54 2.62 16.02
CA VAL A 209 -7.21 3.91 15.82
C VAL A 209 -7.45 4.71 17.12
N ASP A 210 -7.38 4.05 18.26
CA ASP A 210 -7.59 4.64 19.59
C ASP A 210 -6.43 5.59 19.96
N TRP A 211 -5.20 5.18 19.69
CA TRP A 211 -4.00 5.90 20.13
C TRP A 211 -3.15 6.46 18.98
N ASN A 212 -3.15 5.81 17.82
CA ASN A 212 -2.38 6.26 16.67
C ASN A 212 -3.23 7.15 15.76
N GLU A 213 -2.99 8.47 15.82
CA GLU A 213 -3.73 9.46 15.04
C GLU A 213 -3.61 9.22 13.53
N ALA A 214 -2.43 8.84 13.03
CA ALA A 214 -2.23 8.55 11.62
C ALA A 214 -3.03 7.31 11.18
N THR A 215 -3.11 6.28 12.03
CA THR A 215 -3.97 5.11 11.80
C THR A 215 -5.45 5.54 11.80
N ARG A 216 -5.85 6.37 12.76
CA ARG A 216 -7.22 6.89 12.86
C ARG A 216 -7.62 7.68 11.61
N ASP A 217 -6.78 8.59 11.16
CA ASP A 217 -7.04 9.43 9.99
C ASP A 217 -7.20 8.60 8.71
N LEU A 218 -6.36 7.58 8.55
CA LEU A 218 -6.42 6.71 7.37
C LEU A 218 -7.64 5.78 7.37
N PHE A 219 -7.95 5.15 8.50
CA PHE A 219 -8.95 4.09 8.55
C PHE A 219 -10.35 4.56 8.97
N LEU A 220 -10.48 5.57 9.85
CA LEU A 220 -11.78 6.07 10.29
C LEU A 220 -12.31 7.23 9.46
N GLN A 221 -11.46 8.11 8.96
CA GLN A 221 -11.89 9.23 8.11
C GLN A 221 -12.15 8.81 6.66
N ARG A 222 -12.27 7.51 6.41
CA ARG A 222 -12.59 6.90 5.10
C ARG A 222 -11.66 7.31 3.96
N ARG A 223 -10.40 7.53 4.28
CA ARG A 223 -9.36 7.69 3.24
C ARG A 223 -9.03 6.36 2.59
N LEU A 224 -9.24 5.25 3.34
CA LEU A 224 -9.14 3.87 2.86
C LEU A 224 -10.48 3.16 3.12
N GLU A 225 -11.17 2.80 2.05
CA GLU A 225 -12.40 2.00 2.14
C GLU A 225 -12.01 0.52 2.24
N LEU A 226 -12.06 0.00 3.46
CA LEU A 226 -11.77 -1.40 3.76
C LEU A 226 -12.98 -2.09 4.35
N PRO A 227 -13.15 -3.41 4.09
CA PRO A 227 -14.21 -4.19 4.69
C PRO A 227 -13.96 -4.51 6.18
N VAL A 228 -12.80 -4.14 6.73
CA VAL A 228 -12.44 -4.34 8.14
C VAL A 228 -12.35 -3.00 8.83
N ARG A 229 -13.01 -2.88 9.99
CA ARG A 229 -12.99 -1.67 10.83
C ARG A 229 -12.63 -2.03 12.26
N GLN A 230 -11.75 -1.25 12.88
CA GLN A 230 -11.55 -1.28 14.31
C GLN A 230 -12.57 -0.34 14.97
N VAL A 231 -13.29 -0.85 15.95
CA VAL A 231 -14.11 -0.05 16.86
C VAL A 231 -13.26 0.26 18.09
N ALA A 232 -13.00 1.56 18.30
CA ALA A 232 -12.19 2.04 19.42
C ALA A 232 -12.80 1.61 20.76
N ARG A 233 -11.93 1.48 21.77
CA ARG A 233 -12.40 1.29 23.16
C ARG A 233 -13.10 2.57 23.59
N ASP A 234 -14.28 2.41 24.17
CA ASP A 234 -14.87 3.47 24.97
C ASP A 234 -14.15 3.53 26.32
N ASP A 235 -14.15 4.67 27.02
CA ASP A 235 -13.55 4.84 28.36
C ASP A 235 -14.20 3.94 29.45
N SER A 236 -15.22 3.18 29.10
CA SER A 236 -15.83 2.13 29.91
C SER A 236 -14.98 0.84 29.90
N ASP A 237 -15.21 -0.04 30.86
CA ASP A 237 -14.55 -1.36 30.98
C ASP A 237 -14.71 -2.27 29.74
N ASP A 238 -15.35 -1.81 28.68
CA ASP A 238 -15.61 -2.55 27.46
C ASP A 238 -14.35 -2.67 26.57
N VAL A 239 -14.15 -3.88 26.08
CA VAL A 239 -13.07 -4.22 25.18
C VAL A 239 -13.44 -3.80 23.77
N GLY A 240 -12.59 -3.05 23.08
CA GLY A 240 -12.77 -2.78 21.65
C GLY A 240 -12.72 -4.07 20.80
N TRP A 241 -13.12 -3.97 19.54
CA TRP A 241 -13.23 -5.12 18.64
C TRP A 241 -12.95 -4.70 17.19
N PHE A 242 -12.77 -5.70 16.34
CA PHE A 242 -12.82 -5.51 14.90
C PHE A 242 -14.16 -5.96 14.33
N GLU A 243 -14.68 -5.22 13.38
CA GLU A 243 -15.79 -5.61 12.53
C GLU A 243 -15.28 -5.89 11.11
N ALA A 244 -15.81 -6.95 10.50
CA ALA A 244 -15.53 -7.26 9.11
C ALA A 244 -16.83 -7.47 8.33
N ASP A 245 -16.91 -6.89 7.13
CA ASP A 245 -17.99 -7.13 6.20
C ASP A 245 -17.79 -8.51 5.55
N THR A 246 -18.82 -9.37 5.62
CA THR A 246 -18.81 -10.70 5.03
C THR A 246 -20.01 -10.87 4.10
N GLU A 247 -20.09 -11.96 3.35
CA GLU A 247 -21.26 -12.28 2.50
C GLU A 247 -22.55 -12.38 3.33
N ASP A 248 -22.45 -12.79 4.60
CA ASP A 248 -23.59 -12.97 5.50
C ASP A 248 -23.88 -11.72 6.37
N GLY A 249 -23.17 -10.62 6.14
CA GLY A 249 -23.28 -9.37 6.91
C GLY A 249 -22.03 -9.03 7.72
N VAL A 250 -22.17 -8.14 8.70
CA VAL A 250 -21.04 -7.69 9.54
C VAL A 250 -20.80 -8.70 10.67
N VAL A 251 -19.57 -9.15 10.80
CA VAL A 251 -19.11 -10.06 11.87
C VAL A 251 -18.16 -9.31 12.78
N ARG A 252 -18.35 -9.49 14.10
CA ARG A 252 -17.54 -8.89 15.15
C ARG A 252 -16.51 -9.89 15.68
N PHE A 253 -15.27 -9.45 15.85
CA PHE A 253 -14.14 -10.23 16.36
C PHE A 253 -13.53 -9.52 17.56
N GLU A 254 -13.54 -10.21 18.71
CA GLU A 254 -13.08 -9.71 20.01
C GLU A 254 -11.86 -10.49 20.49
N PRO A 255 -10.95 -9.86 21.25
CA PRO A 255 -9.92 -10.58 21.99
C PRO A 255 -10.54 -11.43 23.09
N GLN A 256 -9.86 -12.51 23.44
CA GLN A 256 -10.23 -13.37 24.55
C GLN A 256 -9.36 -13.05 25.77
N LEU A 257 -10.04 -12.78 26.88
CA LEU A 257 -9.38 -12.51 28.16
C LEU A 257 -9.76 -13.60 29.16
N ARG A 258 -8.81 -13.91 30.02
CA ARG A 258 -9.00 -14.81 31.17
C ARG A 258 -8.79 -14.03 32.44
N ASP A 259 -9.67 -14.21 33.41
CA ASP A 259 -9.43 -13.74 34.78
C ASP A 259 -8.48 -14.70 35.48
N ASN A 260 -7.37 -14.18 35.97
CA ASN A 260 -6.40 -14.92 36.74
C ASN A 260 -6.13 -14.18 38.06
N ALA A 261 -6.85 -14.58 39.10
CA ALA A 261 -6.77 -14.01 40.45
C ALA A 261 -6.97 -12.47 40.50
N GLY A 262 -8.00 -11.97 39.80
CA GLY A 262 -8.33 -10.56 39.73
C GLY A 262 -7.47 -9.76 38.72
N ARG A 263 -6.68 -10.45 37.90
CA ARG A 263 -5.96 -9.88 36.76
C ARG A 263 -6.54 -10.38 35.45
N ARG A 264 -6.94 -9.48 34.59
CA ARG A 264 -7.36 -9.82 33.22
C ARG A 264 -6.12 -10.07 32.37
N GLU A 265 -5.97 -11.27 31.86
CA GLU A 265 -4.88 -11.68 30.98
C GLU A 265 -5.41 -11.93 29.57
N VAL A 266 -4.79 -11.32 28.56
CA VAL A 266 -5.11 -11.62 27.16
C VAL A 266 -4.53 -12.99 26.82
N ILE A 267 -5.41 -13.92 26.42
CA ILE A 267 -5.01 -15.28 25.99
C ILE A 267 -5.08 -15.45 24.48
N GLU A 268 -5.91 -14.63 23.82
CA GLU A 268 -5.98 -14.51 22.37
C GLU A 268 -6.36 -13.08 22.02
N ASP A 269 -5.58 -12.46 21.14
CA ASP A 269 -5.85 -11.12 20.61
C ASP A 269 -6.33 -11.20 19.16
N VAL A 270 -6.88 -10.10 18.65
CA VAL A 270 -7.27 -9.93 17.26
C VAL A 270 -6.40 -8.84 16.65
N ALA A 271 -5.80 -9.13 15.52
CA ALA A 271 -4.91 -8.20 14.84
C ALA A 271 -5.21 -8.09 13.35
N HIS A 272 -4.97 -6.92 12.80
CA HIS A 272 -5.17 -6.58 11.41
C HIS A 272 -3.86 -6.12 10.77
N VAL A 273 -3.56 -6.67 9.60
CA VAL A 273 -2.50 -6.20 8.72
C VAL A 273 -3.11 -5.67 7.44
N TYR A 274 -2.71 -4.49 7.04
CA TYR A 274 -3.08 -3.87 5.77
C TYR A 274 -1.83 -3.43 5.02
N ARG A 275 -1.81 -3.63 3.71
CA ARG A 275 -0.83 -3.06 2.79
C ARG A 275 -1.54 -2.50 1.57
N GLY A 276 -1.17 -1.30 1.16
CA GLY A 276 -1.73 -0.68 -0.03
C GLY A 276 -1.04 0.63 -0.41
N PRO A 277 -1.48 1.28 -1.49
CA PRO A 277 -0.97 2.59 -1.87
C PRO A 277 -1.35 3.63 -0.81
N SER A 278 -0.45 4.59 -0.58
CA SER A 278 -0.74 5.70 0.32
C SER A 278 -1.70 6.69 -0.34
N PRO A 279 -2.80 7.09 0.31
CA PRO A 279 -3.70 8.11 -0.23
C PRO A 279 -3.07 9.50 -0.29
N TYR A 280 -1.96 9.73 0.41
CA TYR A 280 -1.22 10.99 0.36
C TYR A 280 -0.20 11.05 -0.78
N ASN A 281 0.28 9.89 -1.21
CA ASN A 281 1.18 9.74 -2.35
C ASN A 281 1.04 8.34 -2.92
N MET A 282 0.29 8.20 -4.01
CA MET A 282 -0.01 6.90 -4.63
C MET A 282 1.23 6.11 -5.09
N GLU A 283 2.40 6.76 -5.15
CA GLU A 283 3.68 6.10 -5.43
C GLU A 283 4.32 5.50 -4.17
N ARG A 284 3.74 5.70 -3.01
CA ARG A 284 4.22 5.19 -1.72
C ARG A 284 3.26 4.16 -1.16
N THR A 285 3.76 3.36 -0.25
CA THR A 285 3.01 2.28 0.41
C THR A 285 2.62 2.70 1.82
N VAL A 286 1.40 2.37 2.21
CA VAL A 286 1.01 2.25 3.62
C VAL A 286 1.02 0.77 3.98
N LEU A 287 1.71 0.44 5.06
CA LEU A 287 1.68 -0.86 5.72
C LEU A 287 1.26 -0.63 7.18
N SER A 288 0.22 -1.30 7.64
CA SER A 288 -0.29 -1.13 9.00
C SER A 288 -0.34 -2.45 9.74
N PHE A 289 0.10 -2.42 11.00
CA PHE A 289 0.04 -3.50 11.97
C PHE A 289 -0.74 -3.03 13.17
N ASN A 290 -1.92 -3.58 13.37
CA ASN A 290 -2.86 -3.11 14.37
C ASN A 290 -3.45 -4.29 15.16
N GLY A 291 -3.26 -4.30 16.48
CA GLY A 291 -3.89 -5.24 17.41
C GLY A 291 -4.86 -4.53 18.34
N MET A 292 -5.80 -5.25 18.94
CA MET A 292 -6.64 -4.68 20.00
C MET A 292 -5.84 -4.39 21.26
N TYR A 293 -4.76 -5.16 21.50
CA TYR A 293 -3.76 -4.95 22.54
C TYR A 293 -2.36 -4.95 21.93
N ALA A 294 -1.37 -4.55 22.69
CA ALA A 294 0.05 -4.56 22.27
C ALA A 294 0.54 -5.95 21.83
N SER A 295 -0.02 -7.03 22.40
CA SER A 295 0.27 -8.41 22.00
C SER A 295 -0.23 -8.73 20.60
N GLY A 296 -1.38 -8.19 20.19
CA GLY A 296 -1.89 -8.31 18.83
C GLY A 296 -1.01 -7.58 17.83
N THR A 297 -0.64 -6.32 18.14
CA THR A 297 0.29 -5.55 17.30
C THR A 297 1.62 -6.27 17.12
N LEU A 298 2.20 -6.80 18.22
CA LEU A 298 3.44 -7.59 18.15
C LEU A 298 3.25 -8.88 17.31
N GLY A 299 2.11 -9.57 17.48
CA GLY A 299 1.79 -10.77 16.71
C GLY A 299 1.69 -10.50 15.23
N ALA A 300 1.04 -9.39 14.85
CA ALA A 300 0.94 -8.95 13.47
C ALA A 300 2.33 -8.68 12.85
N VAL A 301 3.22 -8.04 13.60
CA VAL A 301 4.62 -7.83 13.19
C VAL A 301 5.37 -9.16 13.08
N CYS A 302 5.28 -10.03 14.09
CA CYS A 302 5.95 -11.33 14.09
C CYS A 302 5.52 -12.24 12.93
N ALA A 303 4.31 -12.07 12.41
CA ALA A 303 3.87 -12.81 11.23
C ALA A 303 4.78 -12.59 10.00
N LEU A 304 5.43 -11.40 9.90
CA LEU A 304 6.31 -11.04 8.79
C LEU A 304 7.79 -10.90 9.19
N THR A 305 8.13 -11.07 10.46
CA THR A 305 9.53 -10.95 10.92
C THR A 305 10.09 -12.24 11.48
N ASP A 306 9.27 -13.10 12.08
CA ASP A 306 9.73 -14.39 12.65
C ASP A 306 10.25 -15.31 11.56
N VAL A 307 11.49 -15.80 11.72
CA VAL A 307 12.20 -16.61 10.73
C VAL A 307 11.49 -17.91 10.37
N ARG A 308 10.62 -18.44 11.25
CA ARG A 308 9.88 -19.68 11.06
C ARG A 308 8.66 -19.51 10.16
N PHE A 309 8.06 -18.31 10.13
CA PHE A 309 6.76 -18.07 9.51
C PHE A 309 6.77 -17.03 8.41
N ARG A 310 7.69 -16.05 8.43
CA ARG A 310 7.69 -14.90 7.50
C ARG A 310 7.63 -15.33 6.02
N GLU A 311 8.50 -16.24 5.59
CA GLU A 311 8.54 -16.67 4.18
C GLU A 311 7.26 -17.39 3.79
N ARG A 312 6.72 -18.25 4.68
CA ARG A 312 5.45 -18.95 4.47
C ARG A 312 4.27 -17.98 4.38
N ASN A 313 4.24 -16.98 5.25
CA ASN A 313 3.18 -15.98 5.28
C ASN A 313 3.26 -15.04 4.06
N GLU A 314 4.45 -14.64 3.64
CA GLU A 314 4.65 -13.88 2.41
C GLU A 314 4.22 -14.67 1.16
N ASN A 315 4.57 -15.95 1.09
CA ASN A 315 4.13 -16.84 0.01
C ASN A 315 2.61 -17.00 0.01
N TYR A 316 2.00 -17.13 1.20
CA TYR A 316 0.54 -17.18 1.34
C TYR A 316 -0.14 -15.94 0.73
N VAL A 317 0.34 -14.73 1.05
CA VAL A 317 -0.20 -13.49 0.46
C VAL A 317 -0.02 -13.47 -1.05
N ARG A 318 1.17 -13.84 -1.54
CA ARG A 318 1.50 -13.85 -2.97
C ARG A 318 0.61 -14.80 -3.78
N GLU A 319 0.33 -15.98 -3.24
CA GLU A 319 -0.48 -17.00 -3.92
C GLU A 319 -1.98 -16.76 -3.78
N ARG A 320 -2.41 -16.25 -2.63
CA ARG A 320 -3.82 -16.20 -2.26
C ARG A 320 -4.50 -14.88 -2.56
N LEU A 321 -3.76 -13.78 -2.50
CA LEU A 321 -4.27 -12.42 -2.70
C LEU A 321 -3.67 -11.84 -4.00
N PRO A 322 -4.14 -12.31 -5.18
CA PRO A 322 -3.61 -11.88 -6.47
C PRO A 322 -3.76 -10.36 -6.62
N GLY A 323 -2.73 -9.72 -7.20
CA GLY A 323 -2.68 -8.27 -7.26
C GLY A 323 -2.44 -7.63 -5.87
N TYR A 324 -1.63 -8.27 -5.05
CA TYR A 324 -1.32 -7.91 -3.66
C TYR A 324 -0.76 -6.49 -3.42
N ALA A 325 -0.89 -5.62 -4.42
CA ALA A 325 -0.65 -4.18 -4.25
C ALA A 325 -1.53 -3.56 -3.16
N GLN A 326 -2.74 -4.08 -2.97
CA GLN A 326 -3.64 -3.64 -1.89
C GLN A 326 -4.42 -4.83 -1.33
N TRP A 327 -4.19 -5.15 -0.07
CA TRP A 327 -4.82 -6.26 0.64
C TRP A 327 -4.92 -6.00 2.14
N SER A 328 -5.78 -6.76 2.80
CA SER A 328 -5.86 -6.79 4.26
C SER A 328 -6.14 -8.20 4.77
N LEU A 329 -5.63 -8.49 5.96
CA LEU A 329 -5.81 -9.74 6.66
C LEU A 329 -6.08 -9.49 8.14
N LEU A 330 -7.22 -9.98 8.63
CA LEU A 330 -7.58 -10.02 10.04
C LEU A 330 -7.27 -11.40 10.60
N MET A 331 -6.63 -11.47 11.77
CA MET A 331 -6.14 -12.72 12.33
C MET A 331 -6.28 -12.81 13.83
N ARG A 332 -6.24 -14.05 14.34
CA ARG A 332 -6.07 -14.36 15.75
C ARG A 332 -4.59 -14.42 16.11
N VAL A 333 -4.25 -13.85 17.25
CA VAL A 333 -2.91 -13.89 17.84
C VAL A 333 -2.99 -14.61 19.19
N LYS A 334 -2.44 -15.81 19.28
CA LYS A 334 -2.43 -16.59 20.52
C LYS A 334 -1.32 -16.10 21.45
N ILE A 335 -1.65 -16.00 22.73
CA ILE A 335 -0.71 -15.64 23.79
C ILE A 335 -0.59 -16.79 24.78
N VAL A 336 0.62 -17.33 24.93
CA VAL A 336 0.92 -18.44 25.86
C VAL A 336 2.00 -17.97 26.83
N ASN A 337 1.72 -18.04 28.13
CA ASN A 337 2.64 -17.57 29.16
C ASN A 337 3.15 -16.13 28.95
N ARG A 338 2.24 -15.24 28.52
CA ARG A 338 2.53 -13.84 28.18
C ARG A 338 3.44 -13.65 26.98
N GLN A 339 3.72 -14.70 26.22
CA GLN A 339 4.48 -14.62 24.99
C GLN A 339 3.55 -14.77 23.80
N VAL A 340 3.77 -13.94 22.80
CA VAL A 340 3.06 -14.00 21.53
C VAL A 340 3.54 -15.25 20.77
N VAL A 341 2.60 -16.03 20.30
CA VAL A 341 2.86 -17.10 19.33
C VAL A 341 2.75 -16.46 17.93
N PRO A 342 3.84 -16.41 17.14
CA PRO A 342 3.80 -15.83 15.81
C PRO A 342 2.72 -16.51 14.94
N PRO A 343 1.81 -15.73 14.33
CA PRO A 343 0.71 -16.29 13.53
C PRO A 343 1.21 -16.97 12.25
N ASP A 344 0.69 -18.16 11.98
CA ASP A 344 0.85 -18.85 10.70
C ASP A 344 -0.40 -18.56 9.82
N TRP A 345 -0.23 -17.79 8.76
CA TRP A 345 -1.35 -17.43 7.87
C TRP A 345 -1.80 -18.58 6.98
N THR A 346 -1.04 -19.67 6.88
CA THR A 346 -1.49 -20.89 6.18
C THR A 346 -2.48 -21.71 7.00
N ASP A 347 -2.46 -21.54 8.34
CA ASP A 347 -3.47 -22.15 9.23
C ASP A 347 -4.80 -21.39 9.13
N ARG A 348 -5.87 -22.12 8.72
CA ARG A 348 -7.22 -21.57 8.60
C ARG A 348 -7.76 -21.02 9.92
N ALA A 349 -7.40 -21.62 11.05
CA ALA A 349 -7.87 -21.18 12.37
C ALA A 349 -7.28 -19.82 12.79
N THR A 350 -6.16 -19.44 12.21
CA THR A 350 -5.50 -18.15 12.46
C THR A 350 -6.20 -17.00 11.72
N ARG A 351 -6.74 -17.23 10.52
CA ARG A 351 -7.34 -16.18 9.69
C ARG A 351 -8.81 -15.98 10.01
N LEU A 352 -9.21 -14.74 10.17
CA LEU A 352 -10.60 -14.32 10.44
C LEU A 352 -11.24 -13.70 9.21
N HIS A 353 -10.51 -12.85 8.48
CA HIS A 353 -10.99 -12.19 7.27
C HIS A 353 -9.83 -11.90 6.33
N GLU A 354 -10.07 -12.03 5.02
CA GLU A 354 -9.11 -11.78 3.95
C GLU A 354 -9.77 -10.95 2.85
N TRP A 355 -9.06 -9.94 2.38
CA TRP A 355 -9.55 -9.07 1.32
C TRP A 355 -8.38 -8.60 0.44
N SER A 356 -8.66 -8.44 -0.85
CA SER A 356 -7.80 -7.71 -1.78
C SER A 356 -8.63 -6.83 -2.72
N ALA A 357 -8.07 -5.71 -3.17
CA ALA A 357 -8.73 -4.81 -4.09
C ALA A 357 -9.03 -5.45 -5.46
N ALA A 358 -8.27 -6.47 -5.86
CA ALA A 358 -8.44 -7.17 -7.13
C ALA A 358 -9.60 -8.18 -7.14
N VAL A 359 -9.96 -8.76 -6.00
CA VAL A 359 -10.89 -9.90 -5.89
C VAL A 359 -12.05 -9.61 -4.94
N GLY A 360 -11.95 -8.54 -4.14
CA GLY A 360 -12.90 -8.27 -3.05
C GLY A 360 -12.66 -9.17 -1.84
N ILE A 361 -13.71 -9.56 -1.13
CA ILE A 361 -13.63 -10.44 0.04
C ILE A 361 -13.28 -11.85 -0.43
N VAL A 362 -12.12 -12.36 -0.01
CA VAL A 362 -11.65 -13.69 -0.40
C VAL A 362 -12.25 -14.77 0.50
N ARG A 363 -12.47 -14.45 1.77
CA ARG A 363 -13.25 -15.25 2.75
C ARG A 363 -13.60 -14.41 3.97
N GLY A 364 -14.87 -14.46 4.37
CA GLY A 364 -15.31 -14.14 5.72
C GLY A 364 -15.69 -15.44 6.43
N GLN A 365 -15.33 -15.62 7.69
CA GLN A 365 -15.92 -16.71 8.47
C GLN A 365 -17.34 -16.28 8.88
N GLY A 366 -18.36 -16.85 8.23
CA GLY A 366 -19.66 -17.02 8.85
C GLY A 366 -19.47 -17.88 10.11
N ARG A 367 -20.22 -17.58 11.16
CA ARG A 367 -20.28 -18.37 12.39
C ARG A 367 -20.57 -19.83 12.02
N ASP A 368 -19.54 -20.69 12.12
CA ASP A 368 -19.83 -22.10 12.43
C ASP A 368 -20.00 -22.18 13.96
N ALA A 369 -21.19 -22.63 14.36
CA ALA A 369 -21.68 -22.81 15.71
C ALA A 369 -20.81 -23.72 16.58
#